data_08d1d0285984230889b9eb425e1209bc
#
_entry.id   08d1d0285984230889b9eb425e1209bc
#
_cell.length_a   1.000
_cell.length_b   1.000
_cell.length_c   1.000
_cell.angle_alpha   90.00
_cell.angle_beta   90.00
_cell.angle_gamma   90.00
#
_symmetry.space_group_name_H-M   'P 1'
#
loop_
_entity.id
_entity.type
_entity.pdbx_description
1 polymer ?
#
loop_
_entity_poly.entity_id
_entity_poly.type
_entity_poly.pdbx_seq_one_letter_code
_entity_poly.pdbx_strand_id
1 'polypeptide(L)' 'MLKVRVMGTKKDIKWFRDLLRDCSRIKVIEFSDLYPNKGTKTHYRAYIEVEPRKKGRRITKEK' A
#
# COMPACT_ATOMS: atom_id res chain seq x y z
N MET A 1 -9.79 8.26 -2.14
CA MET A 1 -8.44 7.72 -2.15
C MET A 1 -7.80 7.79 -0.80
N LEU A 2 -7.01 6.78 -0.49
CA LEU A 2 -6.35 6.72 0.78
C LEU A 2 -4.84 6.70 0.57
N LYS A 3 -4.13 7.50 1.32
CA LYS A 3 -2.68 7.51 1.24
C LYS A 3 -2.11 6.80 2.44
N VAL A 4 -1.22 5.86 2.17
CA VAL A 4 -0.64 5.03 3.21
C VAL A 4 0.87 5.19 3.17
N ARG A 5 1.46 5.34 4.33
CA ARG A 5 2.91 5.36 4.42
C ARG A 5 3.36 4.12 5.16
N VAL A 6 4.27 3.38 4.57
CA VAL A 6 4.79 2.17 5.19
C VAL A 6 6.27 2.34 5.43
N MET A 7 6.74 1.76 6.49
CA MET A 7 8.14 1.80 6.84
C MET A 7 8.59 0.44 7.31
N GLY A 8 9.75 0.03 6.89
CA GLY A 8 10.27 -1.26 7.28
C GLY A 8 11.42 -1.64 6.38
N THR A 9 11.80 -2.90 6.42
CA THR A 9 12.85 -3.38 5.53
C THR A 9 12.31 -3.49 4.12
N LYS A 10 13.22 -3.55 3.19
CA LYS A 10 12.84 -3.70 1.81
C LYS A 10 11.97 -4.92 1.60
N LYS A 11 12.32 -6.02 2.23
CA LYS A 11 11.57 -7.23 2.12
C LYS A 11 10.16 -7.07 2.62
N ASP A 12 10.01 -6.44 3.76
CA ASP A 12 8.70 -6.24 4.36
C ASP A 12 7.82 -5.37 3.48
N ILE A 13 8.38 -4.32 2.95
CA ILE A 13 7.63 -3.40 2.10
C ILE A 13 7.20 -4.10 0.82
N LYS A 14 8.09 -4.89 0.24
CA LYS A 14 7.75 -5.62 -0.96
C LYS A 14 6.66 -6.64 -0.70
N TRP A 15 6.75 -7.31 0.43
CA TRP A 15 5.73 -8.28 0.82
C TRP A 15 4.37 -7.61 0.93
N PHE A 16 4.33 -6.45 1.58
CA PHE A 16 3.08 -5.73 1.77
C PHE A 16 2.52 -5.25 0.43
N ARG A 17 3.40 -4.77 -0.44
CA ARG A 17 2.96 -4.33 -1.75
C ARG A 17 2.33 -5.47 -2.53
N ASP A 18 2.96 -6.64 -2.49
CA ASP A 18 2.42 -7.77 -3.20
C ASP A 18 1.10 -8.22 -2.62
N LEU A 19 0.98 -8.14 -1.31
CA LEU A 19 -0.26 -8.47 -0.65
C LEU A 19 -1.38 -7.55 -1.09
N LEU A 20 -1.10 -6.27 -1.17
CA LEU A 20 -2.10 -5.31 -1.61
C LEU A 20 -2.52 -5.57 -3.05
N ARG A 21 -1.58 -5.93 -3.88
CA ARG A 21 -1.90 -6.19 -5.27
C ARG A 21 -2.77 -7.41 -5.43
N ASP A 22 -2.62 -8.37 -4.55
CA ASP A 22 -3.43 -9.56 -4.59
C ASP A 22 -4.79 -9.37 -3.94
N CYS A 23 -4.97 -8.29 -3.23
CA CYS A 23 -6.23 -8.08 -2.53
C CYS A 23 -7.28 -7.59 -3.51
N SER A 24 -8.33 -8.34 -3.67
CA SER A 24 -9.36 -7.97 -4.64
C SER A 24 -10.23 -6.82 -4.17
N ARG A 25 -10.12 -6.46 -2.92
CA ARG A 25 -10.95 -5.37 -2.40
C ARG A 25 -10.27 -4.02 -2.44
N ILE A 26 -9.00 -4.02 -2.79
CA ILE A 26 -8.22 -2.79 -2.80
C ILE A 26 -7.61 -2.61 -4.17
N LYS A 27 -7.69 -1.40 -4.66
CA LYS A 27 -7.05 -1.06 -5.91
C LYS A 27 -5.86 -0.16 -5.61
N VAL A 28 -4.67 -0.59 -5.99
CA VAL A 28 -3.48 0.20 -5.78
C VAL A 28 -3.36 1.19 -6.93
N ILE A 29 -3.43 2.47 -6.61
CA ILE A 29 -3.35 3.51 -7.62
C ILE A 29 -1.90 3.81 -7.94
N GLU A 30 -1.11 3.94 -6.90
CA GLU A 30 0.28 4.32 -7.10
C GLU A 30 1.13 3.79 -5.96
N PHE A 31 2.35 3.44 -6.29
CA PHE A 31 3.30 2.99 -5.29
C PHE A 31 4.61 3.72 -5.57
N SER A 32 5.07 4.47 -4.61
CA SER A 32 6.29 5.24 -4.81
C SER A 32 7.53 4.37 -4.69
N ASP A 33 8.66 4.94 -5.02
CA ASP A 33 9.91 4.26 -4.82
C ASP A 33 10.20 4.11 -3.34
N LEU A 34 11.17 3.28 -3.04
CA LEU A 34 11.61 3.11 -1.67
C LEU A 34 12.61 4.19 -1.33
N TYR A 35 12.34 4.91 -0.25
CA TYR A 35 13.22 5.97 0.19
C TYR A 35 13.89 5.55 1.49
N PRO A 36 15.21 5.61 1.57
CA PRO A 36 15.87 5.20 2.81
C PRO A 36 15.53 6.15 3.95
N ASN A 37 15.33 5.58 5.12
CA ASN A 37 15.09 6.39 6.29
C ASN A 37 16.41 6.90 6.81
N LYS A 38 16.36 8.10 7.38
CA LYS A 38 17.53 8.67 7.96
C LYS A 38 17.97 7.87 9.15
N GLY A 39 19.25 7.71 9.31
CA GLY A 39 19.77 7.04 10.48
C GLY A 39 19.80 5.53 10.42
N THR A 40 19.30 4.94 9.37
CA THR A 40 19.41 3.50 9.21
C THR A 40 19.74 3.17 7.78
N LYS A 41 20.30 2.00 7.59
CA LYS A 41 20.58 1.55 6.25
C LYS A 41 19.70 0.40 5.87
N THR A 42 18.89 -0.06 6.78
CA THR A 42 18.07 -1.22 6.53
C THR A 42 16.60 -0.91 6.43
N HIS A 43 16.21 0.27 6.85
CA HIS A 43 14.80 0.62 6.86
C HIS A 43 14.51 1.68 5.80
N TYR A 44 13.38 1.50 5.16
CA TYR A 44 12.95 2.37 4.08
C TYR A 44 11.52 2.79 4.32
N ARG A 45 11.08 3.74 3.55
CA ARG A 45 9.67 4.13 3.60
C ARG A 45 9.16 4.23 2.18
N ALA A 46 7.88 4.05 2.04
CA ALA A 46 7.23 4.17 0.75
C ALA A 46 5.84 4.73 0.95
N TYR A 47 5.32 5.34 -0.09
CA TYR A 47 3.99 5.93 -0.04
C TYR A 47 3.13 5.23 -1.07
N ILE A 48 1.94 4.83 -0.65
CA ILE A 48 1.04 4.08 -1.50
C ILE A 48 -0.29 4.79 -1.53
N GLU A 49 -0.88 4.89 -2.71
CA GLU A 49 -2.22 5.40 -2.83
C GLU A 49 -3.12 4.26 -3.22
N VAL A 50 -4.19 4.09 -2.48
CA VAL A 50 -5.14 3.01 -2.74
C VAL A 50 -6.55 3.55 -2.65
N GLU A 51 -7.46 2.81 -3.23
CA GLU A 51 -8.87 3.12 -3.09
C GLU A 51 -9.64 1.81 -3.07
N PRO A 52 -10.86 1.85 -2.55
CA PRO A 52 -11.67 0.63 -2.52
C PRO A 52 -12.01 0.22 -3.93
N ARG A 53 -11.92 -1.07 -4.19
CA ARG A 53 -12.30 -1.57 -5.48
C ARG A 53 -13.78 -1.91 -5.45
N LYS A 54 -14.57 -1.23 -6.25
CA LYS A 54 -15.96 -1.54 -6.33
C LYS A 54 -16.16 -2.65 -7.27
N LYS A 55 -16.75 -3.71 -6.81
CA LYS A 55 -16.98 -4.80 -7.62
C LYS A 55 -18.27 -4.84 -8.11
N GLY A 56 -18.88 -4.05 -8.34
CA GLY A 56 -20.15 -4.16 -8.81
C GLY A 56 -21.05 -4.61 -7.86
N ARG A 57 -21.21 -4.69 -6.92
CA ARG A 57 -22.22 -5.17 -6.11
C ARG A 57 -22.27 -4.55 -4.91
N ARG A 58 -22.55 -4.28 -4.35
CA ARG A 58 -22.81 -3.87 -3.39
C ARG A 58 -22.60 -3.41 -2.54
N ILE A 59 -22.58 -2.96 -1.99
CA ILE A 59 -22.50 -2.63 -1.32
C ILE A 59 -22.56 -2.20 -0.40
N THR A 60 -22.56 -1.80 0.31
CA THR A 60 -22.72 -1.44 1.24
C THR A 60 -22.46 -0.54 1.84
N LYS A 61 -22.49 0.02 2.38
CA LYS A 61 -22.42 0.78 2.92
C LYS A 61 -21.96 1.28 3.59
N GLU A 62 -21.69 1.65 4.15
CA GLU A 62 -21.42 2.15 4.73
C GLU A 62 -21.03 2.72 5.12
N LYS A 63 -20.79 3.00 5.57
CA LYS A 63 -20.46 3.50 5.98
C LYS A 63 -20.43 3.85 6.22
#